data_5f31f447cffafebf8cb7a089d266bf54
#
_entry.id   5f31f447cffafebf8cb7a089d266bf54
#
_cell.length_a   1.000
_cell.length_b   1.000
_cell.length_c   1.000
_cell.angle_alpha   90.00
_cell.angle_beta   90.00
_cell.angle_gamma   90.00
#
_symmetry.space_group_name_H-M   'P 1'
#
loop_
_entity.id
_entity.type
_entity.pdbx_description
1 polymer ?
#
loop_
_entity_poly.entity_id
_entity_poly.type
_entity_poly.pdbx_seq_one_letter_code
_entity_poly.pdbx_strand_id
1 'polypeptide(L)'
;AGVTRIFKTGGAQAVAALAYGTQSIPAVDKIVGPGNIYVATAKRKVFGKVGIDMIAGPSEILVLADGGCDPAWVAADLLSQAEHDRLASPVLVTDSAELAKAVQAELEVQIPQLPRAAIARASVDDNGKIIVCSDLRKAIEACNIIAPEHLEVCVDDPFSVLNEIKNAGSIFLGRNVPEALGDYFAGPNHTLPTSGTARFSSPLGVDDCLLYTSDAADDLI
;
A
#
# COMPACT_ATOMS: atom_id res chain seq x y z
N ALA A 1 -7.85 0.71 24.13
CA ALA A 1 -8.47 1.30 22.93
C ALA A 1 -10.02 1.30 23.00
N GLY A 2 -10.65 0.78 24.07
CA GLY A 2 -12.11 0.80 24.22
C GLY A 2 -12.88 -0.27 23.43
N VAL A 3 -12.18 -1.22 22.80
CA VAL A 3 -12.82 -2.37 22.14
C VAL A 3 -13.43 -3.28 23.20
N THR A 4 -14.74 -3.52 23.10
CA THR A 4 -15.51 -4.26 24.11
C THR A 4 -15.97 -5.65 23.64
N ARG A 5 -15.98 -5.90 22.33
CA ARG A 5 -16.40 -7.19 21.73
C ARG A 5 -15.34 -7.69 20.76
N ILE A 6 -14.84 -8.90 21.03
CA ILE A 6 -13.79 -9.55 20.23
C ILE A 6 -14.27 -10.95 19.84
N PHE A 7 -14.34 -11.23 18.53
CA PHE A 7 -14.71 -12.52 17.98
C PHE A 7 -13.50 -13.14 17.28
N LYS A 8 -13.08 -14.32 17.72
CA LYS A 8 -11.93 -15.05 17.14
C LYS A 8 -12.35 -15.75 15.85
N THR A 9 -12.64 -14.99 14.81
CA THR A 9 -13.02 -15.48 13.49
C THR A 9 -12.35 -14.62 12.41
N GLY A 10 -12.13 -15.20 11.23
CA GLY A 10 -11.51 -14.54 10.10
C GLY A 10 -12.02 -15.08 8.77
N GLY A 11 -11.46 -14.59 7.65
CA GLY A 11 -11.84 -15.06 6.32
C GLY A 11 -13.20 -14.56 5.83
N ALA A 12 -13.68 -15.12 4.74
CA ALA A 12 -14.95 -14.75 4.12
C ALA A 12 -16.16 -14.94 5.06
N GLN A 13 -16.10 -15.96 5.92
CA GLN A 13 -17.16 -16.25 6.88
C GLN A 13 -17.29 -15.17 7.96
N ALA A 14 -16.17 -14.54 8.36
CA ALA A 14 -16.22 -13.41 9.29
C ALA A 14 -16.91 -12.20 8.64
N VAL A 15 -16.57 -11.89 7.40
CA VAL A 15 -17.23 -10.83 6.64
C VAL A 15 -18.72 -11.07 6.49
N ALA A 16 -19.12 -12.30 6.15
CA ALA A 16 -20.53 -12.66 6.04
C ALA A 16 -21.26 -12.56 7.40
N ALA A 17 -20.64 -13.05 8.47
CA ALA A 17 -21.21 -12.95 9.81
C ALA A 17 -21.42 -11.51 10.26
N LEU A 18 -20.47 -10.63 9.98
CA LEU A 18 -20.59 -9.19 10.29
C LEU A 18 -21.65 -8.49 9.43
N ALA A 19 -21.75 -8.86 8.14
CA ALA A 19 -22.70 -8.22 7.23
C ALA A 19 -24.15 -8.60 7.48
N TYR A 20 -24.42 -9.88 7.82
CA TYR A 20 -25.78 -10.41 7.96
C TYR A 20 -26.20 -10.67 9.41
N GLY A 21 -25.26 -10.71 10.32
CA GLY A 21 -25.47 -11.11 11.69
C GLY A 21 -25.59 -12.63 11.83
N THR A 22 -25.35 -13.10 13.05
CA THR A 22 -25.58 -14.49 13.48
C THR A 22 -26.20 -14.47 14.87
N GLN A 23 -26.46 -15.63 15.45
CA GLN A 23 -26.95 -15.73 16.81
C GLN A 23 -25.98 -15.08 17.85
N SER A 24 -24.67 -15.12 17.57
CA SER A 24 -23.62 -14.63 18.50
C SER A 24 -22.89 -13.37 18.03
N ILE A 25 -22.90 -13.08 16.73
CA ILE A 25 -22.24 -11.92 16.14
C ILE A 25 -23.33 -10.98 15.58
N PRO A 26 -23.54 -9.79 16.15
CA PRO A 26 -24.51 -8.86 15.60
C PRO A 26 -24.05 -8.32 14.25
N ALA A 27 -25.01 -8.02 13.36
CA ALA A 27 -24.72 -7.30 12.12
C ALA A 27 -24.15 -5.92 12.44
N VAL A 28 -23.28 -5.44 11.52
CA VAL A 28 -22.64 -4.11 11.61
C VAL A 28 -23.01 -3.26 10.39
N ASP A 29 -22.81 -1.96 10.52
CA ASP A 29 -23.08 -1.01 9.44
C ASP A 29 -21.87 -0.83 8.51
N LYS A 30 -20.64 -1.02 9.02
CA LYS A 30 -19.41 -0.90 8.24
C LYS A 30 -18.36 -1.95 8.65
N ILE A 31 -17.67 -2.51 7.66
CA ILE A 31 -16.56 -3.46 7.81
C ILE A 31 -15.29 -2.80 7.29
N VAL A 32 -14.28 -2.65 8.15
CA VAL A 32 -12.99 -2.06 7.81
C VAL A 32 -11.86 -3.05 8.08
N GLY A 33 -10.73 -2.85 7.43
CA GLY A 33 -9.52 -3.63 7.60
C GLY A 33 -9.14 -4.45 6.37
N PRO A 34 -7.85 -4.74 6.22
CA PRO A 34 -7.31 -5.54 5.12
C PRO A 34 -7.59 -7.04 5.32
N GLY A 35 -7.29 -7.82 4.31
CA GLY A 35 -7.37 -9.27 4.37
C GLY A 35 -6.96 -9.92 3.05
N ASN A 36 -6.91 -11.24 3.05
CA ASN A 36 -6.56 -12.01 1.86
C ASN A 36 -7.64 -11.91 0.77
N ILE A 37 -7.38 -12.53 -0.38
CA ILE A 37 -8.28 -12.52 -1.55
C ILE A 37 -9.71 -12.97 -1.23
N TYR A 38 -9.90 -13.90 -0.28
CA TYR A 38 -11.23 -14.35 0.15
C TYR A 38 -11.98 -13.28 0.94
N VAL A 39 -11.28 -12.54 1.79
CA VAL A 39 -11.84 -11.38 2.52
C VAL A 39 -12.19 -10.26 1.55
N ALA A 40 -11.29 -9.89 0.65
CA ALA A 40 -11.52 -8.88 -0.37
C ALA A 40 -12.73 -9.23 -1.25
N THR A 41 -12.83 -10.48 -1.69
CA THR A 41 -13.97 -10.97 -2.47
C THR A 41 -15.27 -10.94 -1.68
N ALA A 42 -15.23 -11.32 -0.40
CA ALA A 42 -16.41 -11.28 0.46
C ALA A 42 -16.86 -9.83 0.71
N LYS A 43 -15.95 -8.91 1.01
CA LYS A 43 -16.26 -7.47 1.16
C LYS A 43 -16.93 -6.92 -0.10
N ARG A 44 -16.42 -7.23 -1.28
CA ARG A 44 -17.04 -6.85 -2.56
C ARG A 44 -18.48 -7.36 -2.70
N LYS A 45 -18.75 -8.59 -2.25
CA LYS A 45 -20.07 -9.21 -2.37
C LYS A 45 -21.11 -8.66 -1.38
N VAL A 46 -20.68 -8.15 -0.24
CA VAL A 46 -21.59 -7.60 0.79
C VAL A 46 -21.71 -6.08 0.70
N PHE A 47 -20.90 -5.43 -0.13
CA PHE A 47 -20.99 -3.98 -0.35
C PHE A 47 -22.38 -3.59 -0.85
N GLY A 48 -22.98 -2.58 -0.23
CA GLY A 48 -24.37 -2.18 -0.44
C GLY A 48 -25.35 -2.77 0.58
N LYS A 49 -25.03 -3.94 1.15
CA LYS A 49 -25.73 -4.46 2.36
C LYS A 49 -25.07 -3.86 3.62
N VAL A 50 -23.77 -3.71 3.59
CA VAL A 50 -22.94 -3.11 4.63
C VAL A 50 -21.91 -2.19 3.97
N GLY A 51 -21.52 -1.10 4.62
CA GLY A 51 -20.41 -0.25 4.16
C GLY A 51 -19.08 -1.00 4.29
N ILE A 52 -18.14 -0.68 3.40
CA ILE A 52 -16.75 -1.16 3.50
C ILE A 52 -15.81 0.05 3.38
N ASP A 53 -14.57 -0.11 3.84
CA ASP A 53 -13.49 0.86 3.60
C ASP A 53 -13.01 0.80 2.15
N MET A 54 -12.37 -0.32 1.79
CA MET A 54 -11.81 -0.54 0.46
C MET A 54 -11.75 -2.04 0.14
N ILE A 55 -11.42 -2.34 -1.11
CA ILE A 55 -11.09 -3.69 -1.55
C ILE A 55 -9.58 -3.74 -1.72
N ALA A 56 -8.88 -4.27 -0.71
CA ALA A 56 -7.44 -4.40 -0.74
C ALA A 56 -6.99 -5.47 -1.75
N GLY A 57 -6.00 -5.10 -2.56
CA GLY A 57 -5.24 -6.01 -3.42
C GLY A 57 -3.99 -6.54 -2.72
N PRO A 58 -3.09 -7.20 -3.47
CA PRO A 58 -1.75 -7.54 -3.02
C PRO A 58 -0.94 -6.29 -2.66
N SER A 59 0.02 -6.43 -1.76
CA SER A 59 0.90 -5.34 -1.33
C SER A 59 1.76 -4.80 -2.46
N GLU A 60 1.97 -3.49 -2.47
CA GLU A 60 2.73 -2.77 -3.48
C GLU A 60 3.72 -1.83 -2.83
N ILE A 61 4.94 -1.79 -3.34
CA ILE A 61 5.91 -0.76 -3.01
C ILE A 61 6.50 -0.18 -4.28
N LEU A 62 6.59 1.14 -4.35
CA LEU A 62 7.31 1.85 -5.37
C LEU A 62 8.38 2.71 -4.72
N VAL A 63 9.64 2.47 -5.08
CA VAL A 63 10.76 3.30 -4.68
C VAL A 63 11.10 4.23 -5.84
N LEU A 64 10.91 5.53 -5.64
CA LEU A 64 11.40 6.59 -6.52
C LEU A 64 12.80 6.99 -6.03
N ALA A 65 13.83 6.63 -6.76
CA ALA A 65 15.21 6.83 -6.34
C ALA A 65 16.04 7.54 -7.41
N ASP A 66 16.82 8.53 -7.00
CA ASP A 66 17.87 9.13 -7.83
C ASP A 66 19.19 8.35 -7.71
N GLY A 67 20.20 8.73 -8.50
CA GLY A 67 21.50 8.06 -8.53
C GLY A 67 22.34 8.18 -7.24
N GLY A 68 21.89 8.93 -6.24
CA GLY A 68 22.56 9.09 -4.95
C GLY A 68 22.16 8.06 -3.89
N CYS A 69 21.23 7.15 -4.21
CA CYS A 69 20.78 6.12 -3.28
C CYS A 69 21.75 4.94 -3.16
N ASP A 70 21.80 4.33 -1.98
CA ASP A 70 22.48 3.07 -1.77
C ASP A 70 21.66 1.93 -2.39
N PRO A 71 22.19 1.18 -3.37
CA PRO A 71 21.45 0.13 -4.05
C PRO A 71 21.05 -1.02 -3.11
N ALA A 72 21.83 -1.28 -2.06
CA ALA A 72 21.51 -2.33 -1.10
C ALA A 72 20.28 -1.97 -0.26
N TRP A 73 20.11 -0.69 0.10
CA TRP A 73 18.93 -0.23 0.82
C TRP A 73 17.70 -0.23 -0.07
N VAL A 74 17.81 0.27 -1.29
CA VAL A 74 16.70 0.23 -2.27
C VAL A 74 16.23 -1.20 -2.52
N ALA A 75 17.17 -2.15 -2.66
CA ALA A 75 16.83 -3.55 -2.81
C ALA A 75 16.12 -4.12 -1.57
N ALA A 76 16.57 -3.76 -0.36
CA ALA A 76 15.93 -4.19 0.88
C ALA A 76 14.49 -3.65 1.00
N ASP A 77 14.26 -2.39 0.64
CA ASP A 77 12.92 -1.78 0.65
C ASP A 77 11.99 -2.46 -0.37
N LEU A 78 12.45 -2.75 -1.57
CA LEU A 78 11.68 -3.53 -2.55
C LEU A 78 11.33 -4.93 -2.02
N LEU A 79 12.25 -5.57 -1.31
CA LEU A 79 12.07 -6.91 -0.76
C LEU A 79 11.16 -6.92 0.46
N SER A 80 10.98 -5.81 1.18
CA SER A 80 10.07 -5.70 2.32
C SER A 80 8.66 -6.14 1.95
N GLN A 81 8.17 -5.73 0.78
CA GLN A 81 6.86 -6.11 0.28
C GLN A 81 6.88 -7.39 -0.57
N ALA A 82 7.96 -7.64 -1.31
CA ALA A 82 8.07 -8.83 -2.15
C ALA A 82 7.98 -10.14 -1.35
N GLU A 83 8.45 -10.16 -0.10
CA GLU A 83 8.39 -11.35 0.76
C GLU A 83 7.00 -11.60 1.38
N HIS A 84 6.08 -10.63 1.33
CA HIS A 84 4.73 -10.77 1.89
C HIS A 84 3.87 -11.76 1.12
N ASP A 85 3.84 -11.61 -0.20
CA ASP A 85 2.99 -12.44 -1.08
C ASP A 85 3.61 -12.56 -2.47
N ARG A 86 3.35 -13.68 -3.14
CA ARG A 86 3.78 -13.92 -4.53
C ARG A 86 3.18 -12.91 -5.52
N LEU A 87 2.06 -12.31 -5.19
CA LEU A 87 1.38 -11.30 -6.01
C LEU A 87 1.81 -9.87 -5.66
N ALA A 88 2.69 -9.67 -4.67
CA ALA A 88 3.22 -8.36 -4.34
C ALA A 88 3.98 -7.75 -5.54
N SER A 89 3.95 -6.42 -5.64
CA SER A 89 4.53 -5.69 -6.77
C SER A 89 5.61 -4.71 -6.29
N PRO A 90 6.88 -5.14 -6.23
CA PRO A 90 8.00 -4.24 -5.98
C PRO A 90 8.39 -3.50 -7.26
N VAL A 91 8.40 -2.17 -7.23
CA VAL A 91 8.71 -1.33 -8.39
C VAL A 91 9.79 -0.31 -8.04
N LEU A 92 10.88 -0.30 -8.81
CA LEU A 92 11.85 0.79 -8.79
C LEU A 92 11.59 1.73 -9.97
N VAL A 93 11.48 3.03 -9.69
CA VAL A 93 11.49 4.08 -10.71
C VAL A 93 12.68 4.99 -10.45
N THR A 94 13.55 5.17 -11.43
CA THR A 94 14.80 5.94 -11.27
C THR A 94 15.15 6.69 -12.55
N ASP A 95 15.92 7.75 -12.43
CA ASP A 95 16.58 8.43 -13.55
C ASP A 95 18.03 7.98 -13.76
N SER A 96 18.50 7.01 -12.95
CA SER A 96 19.87 6.46 -13.02
C SER A 96 19.89 5.03 -13.52
N ALA A 97 20.42 4.80 -14.71
CA ALA A 97 20.63 3.46 -15.26
C ALA A 97 21.69 2.66 -14.46
N GLU A 98 22.64 3.35 -13.84
CA GLU A 98 23.67 2.76 -12.98
C GLU A 98 23.03 2.22 -11.69
N LEU A 99 22.18 3.01 -11.03
CA LEU A 99 21.44 2.57 -9.85
C LEU A 99 20.55 1.37 -10.19
N ALA A 100 19.83 1.43 -11.29
CA ALA A 100 18.94 0.34 -11.74
C ALA A 100 19.67 -1.00 -11.84
N LYS A 101 20.88 -1.01 -12.45
CA LYS A 101 21.72 -2.20 -12.57
C LYS A 101 22.26 -2.67 -11.21
N ALA A 102 22.68 -1.73 -10.37
CA ALA A 102 23.21 -2.04 -9.05
C ALA A 102 22.12 -2.65 -8.15
N VAL A 103 20.91 -2.10 -8.15
CA VAL A 103 19.75 -2.65 -7.42
C VAL A 103 19.39 -4.04 -7.93
N GLN A 104 19.40 -4.25 -9.25
CA GLN A 104 19.17 -5.60 -9.80
C GLN A 104 20.20 -6.61 -9.29
N ALA A 105 21.47 -6.23 -9.21
CA ALA A 105 22.51 -7.10 -8.66
C ALA A 105 22.32 -7.36 -7.15
N GLU A 106 21.93 -6.34 -6.39
CA GLU A 106 21.65 -6.48 -4.95
C GLU A 106 20.45 -7.39 -4.68
N LEU A 107 19.40 -7.36 -5.48
CA LEU A 107 18.27 -8.28 -5.36
C LEU A 107 18.73 -9.76 -5.47
N GLU A 108 19.68 -10.06 -6.38
CA GLU A 108 20.22 -11.41 -6.52
C GLU A 108 21.06 -11.85 -5.31
N VAL A 109 21.67 -10.89 -4.60
CA VAL A 109 22.44 -11.15 -3.37
C VAL A 109 21.50 -11.33 -2.16
N GLN A 110 20.46 -10.51 -2.04
CA GLN A 110 19.64 -10.44 -0.83
C GLN A 110 18.50 -11.47 -0.82
N ILE A 111 17.86 -11.76 -1.95
CA ILE A 111 16.73 -12.71 -2.01
C ILE A 111 17.08 -14.08 -1.38
N PRO A 112 18.26 -14.70 -1.68
CA PRO A 112 18.59 -16.00 -1.09
C PRO A 112 18.76 -15.98 0.45
N GLN A 113 18.95 -14.80 1.05
CA GLN A 113 19.14 -14.63 2.48
C GLN A 113 17.81 -14.48 3.25
N LEU A 114 16.69 -14.26 2.55
CA LEU A 114 15.39 -14.06 3.17
C LEU A 114 14.79 -15.39 3.66
N PRO A 115 14.12 -15.39 4.82
CA PRO A 115 13.37 -16.56 5.29
C PRO A 115 12.33 -17.06 4.30
N ARG A 116 11.73 -16.14 3.52
CA ARG A 116 10.70 -16.41 2.52
C ARG A 116 11.21 -16.23 1.07
N ALA A 117 12.47 -16.59 0.82
CA ALA A 117 13.15 -16.39 -0.46
C ALA A 117 12.34 -16.84 -1.68
N ALA A 118 11.64 -17.99 -1.60
CA ALA A 118 10.84 -18.50 -2.72
C ALA A 118 9.64 -17.60 -3.05
N ILE A 119 9.05 -16.94 -2.05
CA ILE A 119 7.95 -16.00 -2.23
C ILE A 119 8.48 -14.70 -2.83
N ALA A 120 9.53 -14.14 -2.24
CA ALA A 120 10.17 -12.92 -2.74
C ALA A 120 10.65 -13.09 -4.20
N ARG A 121 11.27 -14.24 -4.52
CA ARG A 121 11.70 -14.56 -5.89
C ARG A 121 10.51 -14.54 -6.86
N ALA A 122 9.41 -15.22 -6.54
CA ALA A 122 8.23 -15.27 -7.39
C ALA A 122 7.61 -13.88 -7.57
N SER A 123 7.52 -13.08 -6.50
CA SER A 123 7.04 -11.69 -6.56
C SER A 123 7.89 -10.83 -7.49
N VAL A 124 9.23 -10.87 -7.32
CA VAL A 124 10.15 -10.07 -8.13
C VAL A 124 10.13 -10.51 -9.59
N ASP A 125 10.14 -11.82 -9.87
CA ASP A 125 10.20 -12.35 -11.24
C ASP A 125 8.89 -12.10 -12.01
N ASP A 126 7.74 -12.29 -11.35
CA ASP A 126 6.42 -12.18 -12.00
C ASP A 126 5.90 -10.73 -12.04
N ASN A 127 6.12 -9.95 -10.99
CA ASN A 127 5.49 -8.63 -10.80
C ASN A 127 6.50 -7.48 -10.65
N GLY A 128 7.76 -7.76 -10.30
CA GLY A 128 8.79 -6.73 -10.12
C GLY A 128 9.07 -5.95 -11.40
N LYS A 129 9.32 -4.64 -11.25
CA LYS A 129 9.66 -3.75 -12.37
C LYS A 129 10.80 -2.82 -11.98
N ILE A 130 11.72 -2.60 -12.91
CA ILE A 130 12.71 -1.52 -12.84
C ILE A 130 12.47 -0.61 -14.05
N ILE A 131 12.09 0.63 -13.79
CA ILE A 131 11.74 1.63 -14.80
C ILE A 131 12.79 2.73 -14.77
N VAL A 132 13.54 2.87 -15.86
CA VAL A 132 14.54 3.95 -16.01
C VAL A 132 13.94 5.06 -16.85
N CYS A 133 13.87 6.25 -16.29
CA CYS A 133 13.34 7.46 -16.91
C CYS A 133 14.45 8.37 -17.39
N SER A 134 14.15 9.32 -18.29
CA SER A 134 15.12 10.31 -18.79
C SER A 134 15.54 11.32 -17.74
N ASP A 135 14.68 11.57 -16.77
CA ASP A 135 14.85 12.57 -15.70
C ASP A 135 13.87 12.31 -14.55
N LEU A 136 14.09 12.99 -13.42
CA LEU A 136 13.28 12.85 -12.21
C LEU A 136 11.80 13.22 -12.45
N ARG A 137 11.53 14.22 -13.30
CA ARG A 137 10.14 14.63 -13.60
C ARG A 137 9.36 13.49 -14.29
N LYS A 138 10.00 12.81 -15.25
CA LYS A 138 9.39 11.62 -15.88
C LYS A 138 9.24 10.47 -14.93
N ALA A 139 10.14 10.33 -13.98
CA ALA A 139 10.02 9.34 -12.92
C ALA A 139 8.80 9.63 -12.02
N ILE A 140 8.56 10.87 -11.63
CA ILE A 140 7.37 11.30 -10.86
C ILE A 140 6.07 11.07 -11.66
N GLU A 141 6.07 11.40 -12.97
CA GLU A 141 4.93 11.10 -13.84
C GLU A 141 4.60 9.60 -13.84
N ALA A 142 5.62 8.73 -13.91
CA ALA A 142 5.45 7.28 -13.84
C ALA A 142 4.87 6.84 -12.48
N CYS A 143 5.36 7.39 -11.37
CA CYS A 143 4.80 7.14 -10.03
C CYS A 143 3.31 7.49 -9.95
N ASN A 144 2.92 8.66 -10.47
CA ASN A 144 1.51 9.08 -10.49
C ASN A 144 0.62 8.18 -11.37
N ILE A 145 1.18 7.63 -12.45
CA ILE A 145 0.46 6.67 -13.31
C ILE A 145 0.25 5.34 -12.59
N ILE A 146 1.27 4.85 -11.90
CA ILE A 146 1.20 3.59 -11.14
C ILE A 146 0.26 3.75 -9.95
N ALA A 147 0.33 4.89 -9.24
CA ALA A 147 -0.48 5.18 -8.04
C ALA A 147 -0.34 4.08 -6.97
N PRO A 148 0.87 3.84 -6.45
CA PRO A 148 1.19 2.71 -5.59
C PRO A 148 0.55 2.83 -4.19
N GLU A 149 0.47 1.70 -3.50
CA GLU A 149 0.12 1.64 -2.08
C GLU A 149 1.16 2.39 -1.23
N HIS A 150 2.42 1.99 -1.33
CA HIS A 150 3.55 2.64 -0.64
C HIS A 150 4.46 3.31 -1.67
N LEU A 151 4.75 4.60 -1.47
CA LEU A 151 5.70 5.36 -2.29
C LEU A 151 6.84 5.88 -1.41
N GLU A 152 8.04 5.36 -1.60
CA GLU A 152 9.26 5.91 -1.02
C GLU A 152 9.89 6.91 -2.00
N VAL A 153 10.13 8.13 -1.52
CA VAL A 153 10.73 9.22 -2.30
C VAL A 153 12.17 9.41 -1.85
N CYS A 154 13.05 8.60 -2.43
CA CYS A 154 14.47 8.50 -2.08
C CYS A 154 15.31 9.41 -2.98
N VAL A 155 15.09 10.74 -2.89
CA VAL A 155 15.83 11.76 -3.64
C VAL A 155 16.53 12.73 -2.69
N ASP A 156 17.41 13.58 -3.21
CA ASP A 156 18.17 14.55 -2.39
C ASP A 156 17.28 15.51 -1.62
N ASP A 157 16.26 16.08 -2.27
CA ASP A 157 15.26 16.95 -1.63
C ASP A 157 13.85 16.44 -1.91
N PRO A 158 13.34 15.50 -1.08
CA PRO A 158 12.03 14.92 -1.29
C PRO A 158 10.88 15.92 -1.10
N PHE A 159 11.08 16.99 -0.31
CA PHE A 159 10.04 17.99 -0.11
C PHE A 159 9.85 18.89 -1.33
N SER A 160 10.88 19.09 -2.14
CA SER A 160 10.78 19.90 -3.36
C SER A 160 9.87 19.28 -4.42
N VAL A 161 9.75 17.94 -4.42
CA VAL A 161 8.94 17.18 -5.40
C VAL A 161 7.58 16.72 -4.84
N LEU A 162 7.34 16.90 -3.55
CA LEU A 162 6.13 16.39 -2.89
C LEU A 162 4.83 16.89 -3.55
N ASN A 163 4.80 18.16 -3.96
CA ASN A 163 3.61 18.75 -4.60
C ASN A 163 3.33 18.22 -6.01
N GLU A 164 4.29 17.51 -6.62
CA GLU A 164 4.12 16.87 -7.92
C GLU A 164 3.57 15.44 -7.81
N ILE A 165 3.65 14.85 -6.61
CA ILE A 165 3.11 13.53 -6.30
C ILE A 165 1.62 13.68 -5.99
N LYS A 166 0.77 13.01 -6.79
CA LYS A 166 -0.68 13.15 -6.71
C LYS A 166 -1.39 11.89 -6.24
N ASN A 167 -0.81 10.74 -6.54
CA ASN A 167 -1.47 9.46 -6.37
C ASN A 167 -0.53 8.48 -5.66
N ALA A 168 -0.66 8.35 -4.35
CA ALA A 168 -0.02 7.32 -3.56
C ALA A 168 -0.86 7.05 -2.29
N GLY A 169 -0.86 5.84 -1.82
CA GLY A 169 -1.55 5.47 -0.58
C GLY A 169 -0.82 6.05 0.64
N SER A 170 0.49 5.87 0.71
CA SER A 170 1.36 6.47 1.72
C SER A 170 2.65 6.97 1.06
N ILE A 171 3.21 8.06 1.57
CA ILE A 171 4.43 8.66 1.03
C ILE A 171 5.49 8.75 2.12
N PHE A 172 6.66 8.16 1.86
CA PHE A 172 7.83 8.13 2.74
C PHE A 172 8.89 9.06 2.16
N LEU A 173 9.30 10.08 2.91
CA LEU A 173 10.13 11.15 2.40
C LEU A 173 11.58 11.03 2.88
N GLY A 174 12.47 10.69 1.98
CA GLY A 174 13.91 10.62 2.21
C GLY A 174 14.47 9.20 2.20
N ARG A 175 15.78 9.11 1.92
CA ARG A 175 16.51 7.84 1.74
C ARG A 175 16.64 6.96 2.98
N ASN A 176 16.28 7.49 4.17
CA ASN A 176 16.41 6.80 5.46
C ASN A 176 15.05 6.54 6.12
N VAL A 177 13.98 6.55 5.34
CA VAL A 177 12.60 6.39 5.85
C VAL A 177 11.96 5.20 5.13
N PRO A 178 12.22 3.97 5.60
CA PRO A 178 11.66 2.76 5.00
C PRO A 178 10.16 2.64 5.27
N GLU A 179 9.45 1.92 4.42
CA GLU A 179 8.02 1.64 4.55
C GLU A 179 7.65 1.03 5.91
N ALA A 180 8.45 0.11 6.41
CA ALA A 180 8.24 -0.53 7.71
C ALA A 180 8.14 0.46 8.90
N LEU A 181 8.76 1.65 8.79
CA LEU A 181 8.60 2.70 9.79
C LEU A 181 7.14 3.16 9.89
N GLY A 182 6.47 3.33 8.75
CA GLY A 182 5.07 3.73 8.68
C GLY A 182 4.14 2.69 9.32
N ASP A 183 4.31 1.44 8.93
CA ASP A 183 3.45 0.36 9.39
C ASP A 183 3.57 0.06 10.88
N TYR A 184 4.76 0.18 11.45
CA TYR A 184 5.02 -0.32 12.80
C TYR A 184 5.28 0.75 13.86
N PHE A 185 5.65 1.98 13.49
CA PHE A 185 6.11 2.96 14.49
C PHE A 185 5.66 4.41 14.28
N ALA A 186 5.52 4.90 13.07
CA ALA A 186 5.28 6.33 12.79
C ALA A 186 3.87 6.81 13.15
N GLY A 187 2.91 5.91 13.39
CA GLY A 187 1.58 6.24 13.90
C GLY A 187 0.43 6.20 12.88
N PRO A 188 0.61 6.45 11.57
CA PRO A 188 -0.46 6.24 10.61
C PRO A 188 -0.91 4.78 10.57
N ASN A 189 -2.15 4.53 10.16
CA ASN A 189 -2.58 3.15 9.91
C ASN A 189 -2.08 2.68 8.52
N HIS A 190 -1.97 1.37 8.37
CA HIS A 190 -1.49 0.72 7.14
C HIS A 190 -2.60 0.17 6.26
N THR A 191 -3.84 0.59 6.44
CA THR A 191 -4.95 0.23 5.55
C THR A 191 -4.99 1.24 4.43
N LEU A 192 -4.29 0.92 3.35
CA LEU A 192 -3.96 1.82 2.25
C LEU A 192 -4.66 1.39 0.96
N PRO A 193 -4.95 2.33 0.05
CA PRO A 193 -5.45 2.00 -1.28
C PRO A 193 -4.39 1.27 -2.10
N THR A 194 -4.75 0.12 -2.69
CA THR A 194 -3.91 -0.73 -3.52
C THR A 194 -4.41 -0.76 -4.97
N SER A 195 -3.64 -1.38 -5.87
CA SER A 195 -4.05 -1.62 -7.27
C SER A 195 -4.45 -0.34 -8.02
N GLY A 196 -3.72 0.73 -7.75
CA GLY A 196 -3.91 2.03 -8.38
C GLY A 196 -5.15 2.81 -7.89
N THR A 197 -5.82 2.34 -6.83
CA THR A 197 -7.00 3.02 -6.28
C THR A 197 -6.66 4.31 -5.53
N ALA A 198 -5.38 4.59 -5.26
CA ALA A 198 -4.91 5.87 -4.72
C ALA A 198 -5.26 7.08 -5.60
N ARG A 199 -5.74 6.85 -6.84
CA ARG A 199 -6.29 7.90 -7.71
C ARG A 199 -7.63 8.47 -7.24
N PHE A 200 -8.38 7.73 -6.40
CA PHE A 200 -9.73 8.12 -5.95
C PHE A 200 -10.06 7.64 -4.52
N SER A 201 -9.13 6.99 -3.85
CA SER A 201 -9.27 6.54 -2.46
C SER A 201 -8.10 7.06 -1.62
N SER A 202 -8.39 7.36 -0.37
CA SER A 202 -7.39 7.71 0.65
C SER A 202 -7.15 6.53 1.60
N PRO A 203 -6.08 6.57 2.41
CA PRO A 203 -5.92 5.66 3.55
C PRO A 203 -7.14 5.68 4.47
N LEU A 204 -7.37 4.58 5.20
CA LEU A 204 -8.44 4.52 6.19
C LEU A 204 -8.28 5.65 7.22
N GLY A 205 -9.29 6.50 7.29
CA GLY A 205 -9.31 7.65 8.18
C GLY A 205 -10.48 7.61 9.17
N VAL A 206 -10.56 8.61 10.01
CA VAL A 206 -11.69 8.80 10.93
C VAL A 206 -12.98 9.04 10.16
N ASP A 207 -12.90 9.70 9.01
CA ASP A 207 -14.03 9.98 8.11
C ASP A 207 -14.71 8.69 7.61
N ASP A 208 -13.98 7.59 7.50
CA ASP A 208 -14.55 6.29 7.14
C ASP A 208 -15.53 5.76 8.18
N CYS A 209 -15.42 6.20 9.44
CA CYS A 209 -16.25 5.75 10.55
C CYS A 209 -17.28 6.78 10.99
N LEU A 210 -17.15 8.04 10.57
CA LEU A 210 -18.08 9.10 10.90
C LEU A 210 -19.26 9.15 9.92
N LEU A 211 -20.43 9.47 10.45
CA LEU A 211 -21.61 9.77 9.64
C LEU A 211 -21.92 11.27 9.82
N TYR A 212 -21.88 11.99 8.73
CA TYR A 212 -22.32 13.37 8.67
C TYR A 212 -23.73 13.44 8.10
N THR A 213 -24.60 14.23 8.75
CA THR A 213 -25.86 14.65 8.15
C THR A 213 -25.70 16.10 7.75
N SER A 214 -25.84 16.39 6.44
CA SER A 214 -25.99 17.77 5.98
C SER A 214 -27.41 18.24 6.24
N ASP A 215 -27.58 19.47 6.73
CA ASP A 215 -28.89 20.12 6.72
C ASP A 215 -28.99 21.05 5.51
N ALA A 216 -30.22 21.36 5.10
CA ALA A 216 -30.48 22.18 3.89
C ALA A 216 -29.94 23.62 4.01
N ALA A 217 -29.53 24.09 5.18
CA ALA A 217 -28.93 25.40 5.39
C ALA A 217 -27.43 25.40 5.02
N ASP A 218 -26.76 24.26 5.09
CA ASP A 218 -25.33 24.12 4.73
C ASP A 218 -25.12 24.14 3.21
N ASP A 219 -26.15 23.84 2.43
CA ASP A 219 -26.10 23.82 0.96
C ASP A 219 -26.22 25.24 0.32
N LEU A 220 -26.35 26.29 1.14
CA LEU A 220 -26.51 27.68 0.70
C LEU A 220 -25.24 28.56 0.82
N ILE A 221 -24.10 27.95 1.11
CA ILE A 221 -22.84 28.68 1.26
C ILE A 221 -21.91 28.44 0.06
#